data_8827996b9543fb1b15d0ca480bb709e8
#
_entry.id   8827996b9543fb1b15d0ca480bb709e8
#
_cell.length_a   1.000
_cell.length_b   1.000
_cell.length_c   1.000
_cell.angle_alpha   90.00
_cell.angle_beta   90.00
_cell.angle_gamma   90.00
#
_symmetry.space_group_name_H-M   'P 1'
#
loop_
_entity.id
_entity.type
_entity.pdbx_description
1 polymer ?
#
loop_
_entity_poly.entity_id
_entity_poly.type
_entity_poly.pdbx_seq_one_letter_code
_entity_poly.pdbx_strand_id
1 'polypeptide(L)'
;ALSSAASDVYKRQTYTALTEVEKSLNKEGIETDIFWIGNKPISGCIACKSCVKLKKCVFNNDIVNEFLDIAKDYDGFIFGTPVHWAAASGAITSFLDRVFYADSCGGRKSFYLKPAATVISARRAGTTATFDQINKYFGLLQMPIITSQYWNMVHGAKPEEVKQDLEGMQIMRTLGRNMAFFLKCKEAGIKAGVKLLEVEPVSYTHLRAHETLRH
;
A
#
# COMPACT_ATOMS: atom_id res chain seq x y z
N ALA A 1 -11.09 -5.65 -1.80
CA ALA A 1 -9.68 -5.23 -1.68
C ALA A 1 -9.34 -4.16 -2.72
N LEU A 2 -8.63 -3.12 -2.29
CA LEU A 2 -8.18 -2.05 -3.20
C LEU A 2 -6.72 -2.26 -3.57
N SER A 3 -6.45 -2.30 -4.86
CA SER A 3 -5.09 -2.39 -5.40
C SER A 3 -4.71 -1.05 -6.03
N SER A 4 -3.59 -0.44 -5.63
CA SER A 4 -3.11 0.77 -6.28
C SER A 4 -1.87 0.48 -7.11
N ALA A 5 -1.85 0.95 -8.35
CA ALA A 5 -0.73 0.79 -9.25
C ALA A 5 -0.04 2.13 -9.51
N ALA A 6 1.24 2.22 -9.16
CA ALA A 6 2.12 3.28 -9.64
C ALA A 6 2.84 2.79 -10.89
N SER A 7 2.33 3.11 -12.04
CA SER A 7 2.97 2.84 -13.32
C SER A 7 2.81 4.06 -14.20
N ASP A 8 3.90 4.49 -14.78
CA ASP A 8 3.95 5.62 -15.72
C ASP A 8 3.11 5.38 -16.98
N VAL A 9 2.74 4.14 -17.25
CA VAL A 9 1.85 3.80 -18.35
C VAL A 9 0.85 2.74 -17.93
N TYR A 10 -0.42 3.04 -18.14
CA TYR A 10 -1.54 2.14 -17.94
C TYR A 10 -1.34 0.78 -18.64
N LYS A 11 -1.57 -0.33 -17.92
CA LYS A 11 -1.45 -1.71 -18.40
C LYS A 11 -0.03 -2.22 -18.70
N ARG A 12 0.97 -1.82 -17.93
CA ARG A 12 2.34 -2.38 -17.98
C ARG A 12 2.58 -3.50 -16.95
N GLN A 13 3.85 -3.77 -16.63
CA GLN A 13 4.31 -4.92 -15.83
C GLN A 13 3.62 -4.99 -14.46
N THR A 14 3.61 -3.88 -13.71
CA THR A 14 2.97 -3.81 -12.37
C THR A 14 1.48 -4.11 -12.48
N TYR A 15 0.80 -3.56 -13.46
CA TYR A 15 -0.61 -3.83 -13.71
C TYR A 15 -0.86 -5.31 -14.03
N THR A 16 0.01 -5.94 -14.83
CA THR A 16 -0.08 -7.37 -15.16
C THR A 16 0.03 -8.23 -13.89
N ALA A 17 0.97 -7.91 -13.00
CA ALA A 17 1.13 -8.58 -11.72
C ALA A 17 -0.11 -8.40 -10.82
N LEU A 18 -0.59 -7.18 -10.67
CA LEU A 18 -1.78 -6.87 -9.86
C LEU A 18 -3.04 -7.56 -10.40
N THR A 19 -3.21 -7.62 -11.72
CA THR A 19 -4.33 -8.33 -12.34
C THR A 19 -4.30 -9.85 -12.04
N GLU A 20 -3.12 -10.45 -11.87
CA GLU A 20 -3.03 -11.86 -11.47
C GLU A 20 -3.40 -12.04 -9.99
N VAL A 21 -3.01 -11.11 -9.12
CA VAL A 21 -3.46 -11.09 -7.72
C VAL A 21 -4.97 -10.90 -7.64
N GLU A 22 -5.52 -9.93 -8.39
CA GLU A 22 -6.96 -9.66 -8.50
C GLU A 22 -7.75 -10.91 -8.91
N LYS A 23 -7.32 -11.62 -9.97
CA LYS A 23 -7.95 -12.88 -10.40
C LYS A 23 -7.96 -13.92 -9.29
N SER A 24 -6.87 -14.00 -8.51
CA SER A 24 -6.77 -14.93 -7.40
C SER A 24 -7.71 -14.56 -6.26
N LEU A 25 -7.81 -13.28 -5.91
CA LEU A 25 -8.75 -12.75 -4.92
C LEU A 25 -10.20 -13.01 -5.33
N ASN A 26 -10.55 -12.70 -6.58
CA ASN A 26 -11.90 -12.88 -7.10
C ASN A 26 -12.34 -14.37 -7.10
N LYS A 27 -11.42 -15.30 -7.39
CA LYS A 27 -11.67 -16.75 -7.26
C LYS A 27 -12.00 -17.16 -5.82
N GLU A 28 -11.46 -16.44 -4.85
CA GLU A 28 -11.74 -16.63 -3.43
C GLU A 28 -12.96 -15.85 -2.93
N GLY A 29 -13.71 -15.19 -3.82
CA GLY A 29 -14.90 -14.43 -3.49
C GLY A 29 -14.65 -13.07 -2.86
N ILE A 30 -13.46 -12.50 -3.05
CA ILE A 30 -13.12 -11.13 -2.61
C ILE A 30 -13.28 -10.18 -3.79
N GLU A 31 -14.16 -9.20 -3.66
CA GLU A 31 -14.31 -8.13 -4.64
C GLU A 31 -13.08 -7.23 -4.64
N THR A 32 -12.67 -6.79 -5.82
CA THR A 32 -11.44 -6.02 -6.00
C THR A 32 -11.61 -4.89 -6.98
N ASP A 33 -10.91 -3.77 -6.72
CA ASP A 33 -10.77 -2.65 -7.63
C ASP A 33 -9.29 -2.30 -7.83
N ILE A 34 -8.91 -1.92 -9.05
CA ILE A 34 -7.57 -1.42 -9.32
C ILE A 34 -7.63 0.10 -9.47
N PHE A 35 -7.07 0.80 -8.49
CA PHE A 35 -6.93 2.24 -8.49
C PHE A 35 -5.60 2.66 -9.12
N TRP A 36 -5.64 3.29 -10.29
CA TRP A 36 -4.45 3.77 -10.95
C TRP A 36 -4.12 5.21 -10.53
N ILE A 37 -2.93 5.42 -9.95
CA ILE A 37 -2.51 6.75 -9.48
C ILE A 37 -2.13 7.73 -10.59
N GLY A 38 -2.24 7.32 -11.85
CA GLY A 38 -2.01 8.19 -13.00
C GLY A 38 -0.53 8.34 -13.37
N ASN A 39 -0.30 9.18 -14.37
CA ASN A 39 1.03 9.56 -14.87
C ASN A 39 1.33 11.06 -14.66
N LYS A 40 0.42 11.79 -14.03
CA LYS A 40 0.65 13.19 -13.65
C LYS A 40 1.60 13.27 -12.45
N PRO A 41 2.41 14.32 -12.35
CA PRO A 41 3.28 14.52 -11.19
C PRO A 41 2.48 14.53 -9.88
N ILE A 42 2.95 13.77 -8.91
CA ILE A 42 2.44 13.79 -7.53
C ILE A 42 3.51 14.46 -6.67
N SER A 43 3.18 15.61 -6.09
CA SER A 43 4.11 16.32 -5.20
C SER A 43 4.34 15.54 -3.92
N GLY A 44 5.58 15.55 -3.42
CA GLY A 44 5.92 14.98 -2.12
C GLY A 44 5.23 15.70 -0.95
N CYS A 45 5.22 15.07 0.21
CA CYS A 45 4.74 15.70 1.44
C CYS A 45 5.69 16.82 1.88
N ILE A 46 5.17 18.02 2.13
CA ILE A 46 5.93 19.19 2.61
C ILE A 46 5.84 19.37 4.15
N ALA A 47 5.32 18.38 4.85
CA ALA A 47 5.18 18.37 6.32
C ALA A 47 4.46 19.62 6.90
N CYS A 48 3.56 20.24 6.14
CA CYS A 48 2.84 21.48 6.55
C CYS A 48 1.83 21.26 7.69
N LYS A 49 1.55 20.02 8.09
CA LYS A 49 0.60 19.63 9.14
C LYS A 49 -0.85 20.10 8.94
N SER A 50 -1.20 20.66 7.79
CA SER A 50 -2.56 21.12 7.48
C SER A 50 -3.60 19.99 7.57
N CYS A 51 -3.19 18.73 7.32
CA CYS A 51 -4.05 17.55 7.42
C CYS A 51 -4.59 17.30 8.83
N VAL A 52 -3.95 17.78 9.88
CA VAL A 52 -4.47 17.71 11.26
C VAL A 52 -5.84 18.40 11.37
N LYS A 53 -5.97 19.56 10.73
CA LYS A 53 -7.24 20.35 10.73
C LYS A 53 -8.16 19.94 9.58
N LEU A 54 -7.61 19.78 8.38
CA LEU A 54 -8.40 19.53 7.16
C LEU A 54 -8.89 18.09 7.04
N LYS A 55 -8.30 17.15 7.79
CA LYS A 55 -8.54 15.70 7.67
C LYS A 55 -8.20 15.13 6.27
N LYS A 56 -7.48 15.88 5.46
CA LYS A 56 -7.02 15.55 4.11
C LYS A 56 -5.75 16.33 3.77
N CYS A 57 -5.08 15.98 2.69
CA CYS A 57 -3.92 16.72 2.22
C CYS A 57 -4.35 18.12 1.73
N VAL A 58 -3.50 19.12 1.95
CA VAL A 58 -3.74 20.50 1.47
C VAL A 58 -3.69 20.59 -0.05
N PHE A 59 -2.89 19.76 -0.72
CA PHE A 59 -2.85 19.71 -2.18
C PHE A 59 -4.04 18.94 -2.73
N ASN A 60 -4.81 19.60 -3.59
CA ASN A 60 -6.04 19.07 -4.21
C ASN A 60 -5.94 18.93 -5.74
N ASN A 61 -4.75 19.07 -6.31
CA ASN A 61 -4.51 19.05 -7.75
C ASN A 61 -4.07 17.67 -8.28
N ASP A 62 -4.18 16.65 -7.45
CA ASP A 62 -3.85 15.27 -7.77
C ASP A 62 -4.79 14.26 -7.07
N ILE A 63 -4.53 12.99 -7.26
CA ILE A 63 -5.39 11.87 -6.89
C ILE A 63 -5.34 11.48 -5.39
N VAL A 64 -4.46 12.08 -4.58
CA VAL A 64 -4.22 11.67 -3.18
C VAL A 64 -5.48 11.77 -2.32
N ASN A 65 -6.19 12.88 -2.40
CA ASN A 65 -7.40 13.07 -1.59
C ASN A 65 -8.57 12.20 -2.06
N GLU A 66 -8.67 11.93 -3.36
CA GLU A 66 -9.65 10.99 -3.91
C GLU A 66 -9.44 9.59 -3.34
N PHE A 67 -8.20 9.11 -3.34
CA PHE A 67 -7.87 7.82 -2.74
C PHE A 67 -8.17 7.77 -1.23
N LEU A 68 -7.83 8.83 -0.50
CA LEU A 68 -8.13 8.93 0.93
C LEU A 68 -9.63 8.82 1.22
N ASP A 69 -10.46 9.39 0.37
CA ASP A 69 -11.90 9.39 0.58
C ASP A 69 -12.54 8.02 0.34
N ILE A 70 -12.00 7.24 -0.59
CA ILE A 70 -12.49 5.87 -0.85
C ILE A 70 -11.82 4.81 0.05
N ALA A 71 -10.62 5.04 0.56
CA ALA A 71 -9.85 4.03 1.32
C ALA A 71 -10.58 3.49 2.56
N LYS A 72 -11.47 4.28 3.16
CA LYS A 72 -12.28 3.85 4.31
C LYS A 72 -13.21 2.66 3.99
N ASP A 73 -13.65 2.55 2.73
CA ASP A 73 -14.64 1.58 2.27
C ASP A 73 -14.02 0.24 1.86
N TYR A 74 -12.69 0.10 1.97
CA TYR A 74 -11.96 -1.12 1.63
C TYR A 74 -11.37 -1.79 2.88
N ASP A 75 -11.32 -3.12 2.87
CA ASP A 75 -10.86 -3.95 3.98
C ASP A 75 -9.40 -4.39 3.88
N GLY A 76 -8.77 -4.26 2.71
CA GLY A 76 -7.37 -4.59 2.48
C GLY A 76 -6.77 -3.86 1.28
N PHE A 77 -5.45 -3.76 1.23
CA PHE A 77 -4.74 -2.94 0.25
C PHE A 77 -3.54 -3.68 -0.35
N ILE A 78 -3.34 -3.53 -1.66
CA ILE A 78 -2.17 -4.03 -2.35
C ILE A 78 -1.55 -2.90 -3.17
N PHE A 79 -0.33 -2.51 -2.80
CA PHE A 79 0.38 -1.41 -3.46
C PHE A 79 1.39 -1.96 -4.45
N GLY A 80 1.17 -1.67 -5.73
CA GLY A 80 2.07 -2.08 -6.81
C GLY A 80 2.98 -0.96 -7.27
N THR A 81 4.27 -1.22 -7.45
CA THR A 81 5.22 -0.26 -8.01
C THR A 81 6.29 -0.93 -8.86
N PRO A 82 6.73 -0.29 -9.96
CA PRO A 82 7.96 -0.70 -10.63
C PRO A 82 9.17 -0.24 -9.81
N VAL A 83 10.31 -0.91 -10.05
CA VAL A 83 11.62 -0.37 -9.71
C VAL A 83 12.01 0.62 -10.80
N HIS A 84 12.15 1.89 -10.45
CA HIS A 84 12.69 2.92 -11.31
C HIS A 84 14.11 3.27 -10.89
N TRP A 85 15.06 3.03 -11.77
CA TRP A 85 16.48 3.21 -11.56
C TRP A 85 17.01 2.36 -10.38
N ALA A 86 16.79 2.77 -9.14
CA ALA A 86 17.37 2.15 -7.95
C ALA A 86 16.36 1.69 -6.89
N ALA A 87 15.13 2.22 -6.90
CA ALA A 87 14.15 2.02 -5.83
C ALA A 87 12.70 2.12 -6.36
N ALA A 88 11.72 2.16 -5.46
CA ALA A 88 10.34 2.42 -5.80
C ALA A 88 10.19 3.71 -6.63
N SER A 89 9.19 3.74 -7.52
CA SER A 89 8.94 4.94 -8.29
C SER A 89 8.65 6.14 -7.38
N GLY A 90 9.16 7.33 -7.73
CA GLY A 90 8.91 8.54 -6.96
C GLY A 90 7.43 8.89 -6.84
N ALA A 91 6.61 8.49 -7.81
CA ALA A 91 5.17 8.69 -7.75
C ALA A 91 4.52 7.92 -6.59
N ILE A 92 4.88 6.63 -6.39
CA ILE A 92 4.30 5.85 -5.29
C ILE A 92 4.77 6.36 -3.93
N THR A 93 6.04 6.72 -3.77
CA THR A 93 6.56 7.23 -2.49
C THR A 93 5.92 8.56 -2.12
N SER A 94 5.83 9.51 -3.07
CA SER A 94 5.11 10.77 -2.86
C SER A 94 3.62 10.57 -2.54
N PHE A 95 3.00 9.60 -3.19
CA PHE A 95 1.60 9.23 -2.95
C PHE A 95 1.42 8.67 -1.54
N LEU A 96 2.20 7.66 -1.15
CA LEU A 96 2.11 7.01 0.16
C LEU A 96 2.45 7.97 1.30
N ASP A 97 3.49 8.79 1.16
CA ASP A 97 3.84 9.81 2.16
C ASP A 97 2.64 10.72 2.47
N ARG A 98 1.93 11.16 1.44
CA ARG A 98 0.81 12.08 1.62
C ARG A 98 -0.46 11.38 2.07
N VAL A 99 -0.79 10.21 1.50
CA VAL A 99 -1.96 9.42 1.89
C VAL A 99 -1.87 9.04 3.37
N PHE A 100 -0.78 8.38 3.75
CA PHE A 100 -0.64 7.83 5.09
C PHE A 100 -0.42 8.89 6.15
N TYR A 101 0.34 9.94 5.83
CA TYR A 101 0.50 11.05 6.76
C TYR A 101 -0.81 11.82 6.98
N ALA A 102 -1.58 12.06 5.91
CA ALA A 102 -2.88 12.73 6.03
C ALA A 102 -3.93 11.88 6.76
N ASP A 103 -3.93 10.57 6.56
CA ASP A 103 -4.80 9.64 7.29
C ASP A 103 -4.47 9.62 8.78
N SER A 104 -3.21 9.37 9.12
CA SER A 104 -2.73 9.27 10.50
C SER A 104 -2.89 10.59 11.26
N CYS A 105 -2.32 11.69 10.75
CA CYS A 105 -2.41 13.01 11.39
C CYS A 105 -3.82 13.58 11.38
N GLY A 106 -4.62 13.20 10.39
CA GLY A 106 -6.05 13.55 10.30
C GLY A 106 -6.94 12.75 11.26
N GLY A 107 -6.42 11.67 11.87
CA GLY A 107 -7.18 10.79 12.77
C GLY A 107 -8.26 9.97 12.05
N ARG A 108 -8.09 9.67 10.75
CA ARG A 108 -9.10 8.96 9.94
C ARG A 108 -9.13 7.47 10.24
N LYS A 109 -7.98 6.85 10.51
CA LYS A 109 -7.80 5.41 10.78
C LYS A 109 -8.27 4.50 9.63
N SER A 110 -8.23 4.99 8.37
CA SER A 110 -8.71 4.27 7.20
C SER A 110 -7.91 2.99 6.91
N PHE A 111 -6.67 2.90 7.41
CA PHE A 111 -5.74 1.79 7.18
C PHE A 111 -5.49 0.93 8.42
N TYR A 112 -5.89 1.38 9.59
CA TYR A 112 -5.59 0.71 10.86
C TYR A 112 -6.12 -0.72 10.89
N LEU A 113 -5.23 -1.68 11.17
CA LEU A 113 -5.50 -3.13 11.20
C LEU A 113 -6.15 -3.70 9.92
N LYS A 114 -6.03 -2.98 8.81
CA LYS A 114 -6.38 -3.53 7.49
C LYS A 114 -5.13 -4.16 6.87
N PRO A 115 -5.21 -5.40 6.33
CA PRO A 115 -4.05 -6.06 5.75
C PRO A 115 -3.56 -5.31 4.52
N ALA A 116 -2.25 -5.32 4.34
CA ALA A 116 -1.60 -4.73 3.18
C ALA A 116 -0.54 -5.65 2.58
N ALA A 117 -0.27 -5.47 1.31
CA ALA A 117 0.83 -6.13 0.62
C ALA A 117 1.48 -5.19 -0.40
N THR A 118 2.74 -5.48 -0.72
CA THR A 118 3.47 -4.81 -1.79
C THR A 118 3.65 -5.78 -2.96
N VAL A 119 3.49 -5.28 -4.19
CA VAL A 119 3.83 -6.00 -5.44
C VAL A 119 4.85 -5.19 -6.21
N ILE A 120 5.99 -5.79 -6.50
CA ILE A 120 7.11 -5.11 -7.17
C ILE A 120 7.32 -5.70 -8.56
N SER A 121 7.48 -4.85 -9.54
CA SER A 121 7.92 -5.26 -10.88
C SER A 121 9.27 -4.66 -11.23
N ALA A 122 10.15 -5.45 -11.81
CA ALA A 122 11.45 -4.98 -12.30
C ALA A 122 11.89 -5.77 -13.54
N ARG A 123 12.78 -5.16 -14.33
CA ARG A 123 13.46 -5.88 -15.41
C ARG A 123 14.49 -6.88 -14.85
N ARG A 124 15.21 -6.52 -13.76
CA ARG A 124 16.29 -7.35 -13.18
C ARG A 124 16.40 -7.20 -11.65
N ALA A 125 16.96 -6.13 -11.15
CA ALA A 125 17.36 -5.96 -9.76
C ALA A 125 16.59 -4.80 -9.07
N GLY A 126 16.79 -4.64 -7.76
CA GLY A 126 16.20 -3.58 -6.94
C GLY A 126 14.86 -3.92 -6.31
N THR A 127 14.32 -5.10 -6.58
CA THR A 127 13.01 -5.54 -6.07
C THR A 127 13.01 -5.70 -4.55
N THR A 128 14.03 -6.31 -3.95
CA THR A 128 14.11 -6.52 -2.49
C THR A 128 14.18 -5.20 -1.73
N ALA A 129 15.06 -4.29 -2.15
CA ALA A 129 15.17 -2.97 -1.52
C ALA A 129 13.86 -2.17 -1.62
N THR A 130 13.18 -2.24 -2.77
CA THR A 130 11.87 -1.61 -2.98
C THR A 130 10.79 -2.27 -2.13
N PHE A 131 10.79 -3.59 -2.00
CA PHE A 131 9.88 -4.35 -1.15
C PHE A 131 10.00 -3.92 0.32
N ASP A 132 11.24 -3.87 0.83
CA ASP A 132 11.50 -3.41 2.20
C ASP A 132 11.07 -1.96 2.41
N GLN A 133 11.35 -1.09 1.44
CA GLN A 133 10.97 0.32 1.50
C GLN A 133 9.45 0.50 1.66
N ILE A 134 8.65 -0.17 0.84
CA ILE A 134 7.19 0.00 0.87
C ILE A 134 6.57 -0.67 2.10
N ASN A 135 7.04 -1.85 2.51
CA ASN A 135 6.50 -2.54 3.68
C ASN A 135 6.67 -1.75 5.00
N LYS A 136 7.67 -0.87 5.11
CA LYS A 136 7.84 0.01 6.28
C LYS A 136 6.65 0.96 6.48
N TYR A 137 6.03 1.42 5.40
CA TYR A 137 4.83 2.26 5.49
C TYR A 137 3.69 1.53 6.21
N PHE A 138 3.53 0.24 5.92
CA PHE A 138 2.46 -0.57 6.52
C PHE A 138 2.69 -0.80 8.01
N GLY A 139 3.94 -1.11 8.39
CA GLY A 139 4.30 -1.28 9.80
C GLY A 139 4.01 -0.03 10.63
N LEU A 140 4.28 1.15 10.09
CA LEU A 140 4.03 2.43 10.78
C LEU A 140 2.53 2.67 11.05
N LEU A 141 1.65 2.14 10.19
CA LEU A 141 0.20 2.26 10.30
C LEU A 141 -0.48 1.07 10.98
N GLN A 142 0.31 0.14 11.54
CA GLN A 142 -0.18 -1.08 12.18
C GLN A 142 -1.02 -1.95 11.23
N MET A 143 -0.64 -1.97 9.95
CA MET A 143 -1.28 -2.82 8.95
C MET A 143 -0.58 -4.19 8.94
N PRO A 144 -1.30 -5.31 9.10
CA PRO A 144 -0.72 -6.63 8.90
C PRO A 144 -0.19 -6.81 7.48
N ILE A 145 1.09 -7.19 7.36
CA ILE A 145 1.74 -7.38 6.06
C ILE A 145 1.48 -8.81 5.58
N ILE A 146 0.81 -8.94 4.45
CA ILE A 146 0.51 -10.22 3.83
C ILE A 146 1.63 -10.61 2.86
N THR A 147 2.12 -11.81 3.01
CA THR A 147 3.18 -12.41 2.20
C THR A 147 2.66 -13.54 1.29
N SER A 148 3.49 -13.95 0.36
CA SER A 148 3.32 -15.17 -0.42
C SER A 148 4.34 -16.24 0.03
N GLN A 149 4.66 -17.21 -0.82
CA GLN A 149 5.73 -18.17 -0.58
C GLN A 149 7.14 -17.60 -0.80
N TYR A 150 7.24 -16.40 -1.36
CA TYR A 150 8.50 -15.67 -1.59
C TYR A 150 8.23 -14.16 -1.51
N TRP A 151 9.22 -13.31 -1.79
CA TRP A 151 8.99 -11.87 -1.88
C TRP A 151 8.09 -11.54 -3.08
N ASN A 152 7.12 -10.66 -2.90
CA ASN A 152 6.07 -10.36 -3.87
C ASN A 152 6.61 -9.56 -5.06
N MET A 153 7.29 -10.21 -5.99
CA MET A 153 7.90 -9.58 -7.14
C MET A 153 7.66 -10.36 -8.43
N VAL A 154 7.74 -9.66 -9.54
CA VAL A 154 7.74 -10.21 -10.90
C VAL A 154 8.85 -9.57 -11.73
N HIS A 155 9.37 -10.31 -12.70
CA HIS A 155 10.42 -9.85 -13.59
C HIS A 155 9.96 -9.81 -15.04
N GLY A 156 10.41 -8.80 -15.78
CA GLY A 156 10.13 -8.59 -17.19
C GLY A 156 10.24 -7.13 -17.57
N ALA A 157 10.64 -6.85 -18.81
CA ALA A 157 10.67 -5.49 -19.36
C ALA A 157 9.36 -5.10 -20.04
N LYS A 158 8.48 -6.08 -20.29
CA LYS A 158 7.16 -5.92 -20.94
C LYS A 158 6.13 -6.81 -20.25
N PRO A 159 4.82 -6.52 -20.41
CA PRO A 159 3.76 -7.36 -19.85
C PRO A 159 3.83 -8.83 -20.27
N GLU A 160 4.23 -9.09 -21.51
CA GLU A 160 4.35 -10.44 -22.06
C GLU A 160 5.46 -11.24 -21.38
N GLU A 161 6.57 -10.58 -21.05
CA GLU A 161 7.70 -11.19 -20.32
C GLU A 161 7.32 -11.47 -18.86
N VAL A 162 6.56 -10.57 -18.21
CA VAL A 162 6.03 -10.82 -16.84
C VAL A 162 5.15 -12.06 -16.82
N LYS A 163 4.33 -12.29 -17.86
CA LYS A 163 3.52 -13.51 -17.96
C LYS A 163 4.36 -14.78 -18.12
N GLN A 164 5.59 -14.66 -18.62
CA GLN A 164 6.54 -15.77 -18.76
C GLN A 164 7.35 -16.02 -17.48
N ASP A 165 7.35 -15.09 -16.54
CA ASP A 165 7.87 -15.28 -15.19
C ASP A 165 6.91 -16.18 -14.39
N LEU A 166 7.01 -17.48 -14.61
CA LEU A 166 6.08 -18.47 -14.03
C LEU A 166 6.11 -18.47 -12.50
N GLU A 167 7.30 -18.29 -11.93
CA GLU A 167 7.48 -18.19 -10.48
C GLU A 167 6.84 -16.90 -9.94
N GLY A 168 7.13 -15.76 -10.54
CA GLY A 168 6.52 -14.48 -10.16
C GLY A 168 4.99 -14.51 -10.27
N MET A 169 4.45 -15.10 -11.34
CA MET A 169 3.01 -15.26 -11.49
C MET A 169 2.40 -16.24 -10.45
N GLN A 170 3.13 -17.27 -10.04
CA GLN A 170 2.73 -18.14 -8.93
C GLN A 170 2.74 -17.38 -7.61
N ILE A 171 3.75 -16.56 -7.35
CA ILE A 171 3.85 -15.67 -6.18
C ILE A 171 2.61 -14.75 -6.12
N MET A 172 2.20 -14.15 -7.23
CA MET A 172 1.01 -13.30 -7.30
C MET A 172 -0.27 -14.06 -6.94
N ARG A 173 -0.44 -15.27 -7.46
CA ARG A 173 -1.60 -16.11 -7.13
C ARG A 173 -1.63 -16.50 -5.66
N THR A 174 -0.49 -16.85 -5.09
CA THR A 174 -0.38 -17.19 -3.66
C THR A 174 -0.65 -15.99 -2.78
N LEU A 175 -0.13 -14.80 -3.14
CA LEU A 175 -0.43 -13.57 -2.43
C LEU A 175 -1.94 -13.30 -2.38
N GLY A 176 -2.63 -13.45 -3.51
CA GLY A 176 -4.09 -13.28 -3.57
C GLY A 176 -4.83 -14.24 -2.64
N ARG A 177 -4.46 -15.53 -2.63
CA ARG A 177 -5.06 -16.52 -1.71
C ARG A 177 -4.77 -16.22 -0.25
N ASN A 178 -3.54 -15.84 0.09
CA ASN A 178 -3.18 -15.50 1.47
C ASN A 178 -3.92 -14.25 1.95
N MET A 179 -4.04 -13.23 1.11
CA MET A 179 -4.81 -12.02 1.42
C MET A 179 -6.30 -12.37 1.63
N ALA A 180 -6.88 -13.18 0.75
CA ALA A 180 -8.27 -13.63 0.88
C ALA A 180 -8.50 -14.41 2.17
N PHE A 181 -7.60 -15.33 2.51
CA PHE A 181 -7.66 -16.08 3.77
C PHE A 181 -7.66 -15.14 4.97
N PHE A 182 -6.73 -14.18 5.00
CA PHE A 182 -6.65 -13.24 6.11
C PHE A 182 -7.90 -12.36 6.24
N LEU A 183 -8.43 -11.85 5.12
CA LEU A 183 -9.67 -11.06 5.11
C LEU A 183 -10.86 -11.86 5.64
N LYS A 184 -11.03 -13.11 5.20
CA LYS A 184 -12.08 -14.02 5.68
C LYS A 184 -11.95 -14.33 7.17
N CYS A 185 -10.72 -14.59 7.65
CA CYS A 185 -10.45 -14.81 9.08
C CYS A 185 -10.81 -13.58 9.92
N LYS A 186 -10.42 -12.38 9.48
CA LYS A 186 -10.74 -11.12 10.14
C LYS A 186 -12.25 -10.91 10.20
N GLU A 187 -12.96 -11.10 9.09
CA GLU A 187 -14.41 -10.97 9.03
C GLU A 187 -15.10 -11.97 9.97
N ALA A 188 -14.69 -13.24 9.93
CA ALA A 188 -15.20 -14.27 10.81
C ALA A 188 -14.95 -13.96 12.28
N GLY A 189 -13.76 -13.45 12.62
CA GLY A 189 -13.44 -13.01 13.98
C GLY A 189 -14.36 -11.87 14.46
N ILE A 190 -14.58 -10.86 13.62
CA ILE A 190 -15.48 -9.74 13.94
C ILE A 190 -16.93 -10.25 14.13
N LYS A 191 -17.41 -11.12 13.24
CA LYS A 191 -18.74 -11.75 13.37
C LYS A 191 -18.88 -12.60 14.65
N ALA A 192 -17.77 -13.21 15.09
CA ALA A 192 -17.71 -13.96 16.35
C ALA A 192 -17.52 -13.08 17.62
N GLY A 193 -17.52 -11.76 17.46
CA GLY A 193 -17.43 -10.82 18.58
C GLY A 193 -16.02 -10.34 18.94
N VAL A 194 -15.00 -10.67 18.16
CA VAL A 194 -13.65 -10.10 18.34
C VAL A 194 -13.70 -8.61 18.00
N LYS A 195 -13.35 -7.79 18.97
CA LYS A 195 -13.34 -6.33 18.83
C LYS A 195 -11.97 -5.85 18.34
N LEU A 196 -11.96 -4.90 17.42
CA LEU A 196 -10.73 -4.19 17.07
C LEU A 196 -10.29 -3.37 18.29
N LEU A 197 -8.99 -3.45 18.61
CA LEU A 197 -8.42 -2.68 19.70
C LEU A 197 -8.42 -1.19 19.35
N GLU A 198 -8.60 -0.35 20.36
CA GLU A 198 -8.38 1.08 20.21
C GLU A 198 -6.90 1.38 20.00
N VAL A 199 -6.62 2.38 19.16
CA VAL A 199 -5.24 2.85 19.00
C VAL A 199 -4.79 3.52 20.27
N GLU A 200 -3.73 3.00 20.90
CA GLU A 200 -3.11 3.60 22.06
C GLU A 200 -2.49 4.96 21.69
N PRO A 201 -2.69 6.00 22.49
CA PRO A 201 -2.04 7.29 22.26
C PRO A 201 -0.51 7.15 22.28
N VAL A 202 0.17 7.72 21.28
CA VAL A 202 1.64 7.66 21.19
C VAL A 202 2.27 8.47 22.31
N SER A 203 3.19 7.87 23.05
CA SER A 203 4.02 8.55 24.04
C SER A 203 5.28 9.13 23.37
N TYR A 204 5.39 10.45 23.35
CA TYR A 204 6.52 11.18 22.74
C TYR A 204 7.61 11.54 23.76
N THR A 205 8.04 10.59 24.59
CA THR A 205 9.05 10.84 25.64
C THR A 205 10.36 11.42 25.10
N HIS A 206 10.80 11.03 23.92
CA HIS A 206 12.01 11.53 23.28
C HIS A 206 11.92 13.01 22.83
N LEU A 207 10.73 13.54 22.55
CA LEU A 207 10.55 14.94 22.20
C LEU A 207 10.69 15.86 23.40
N ARG A 208 10.32 15.38 24.60
CA ARG A 208 10.50 16.13 25.85
C ARG A 208 11.96 16.25 26.27
N ALA A 209 12.80 15.26 25.94
CA ALA A 209 14.23 15.30 26.22
C ALA A 209 14.98 16.42 25.46
N HIS A 210 14.49 16.80 24.26
CA HIS A 210 15.07 17.91 23.50
C HIS A 210 14.60 19.30 23.95
N GLU A 211 13.44 19.40 24.60
CA GLU A 211 12.92 20.65 25.13
C GLU A 211 13.63 21.05 26.44
N THR A 212 14.13 20.09 27.21
CA THR A 212 14.86 20.34 28.46
C THR A 212 16.31 20.82 28.27
N LEU A 213 16.83 20.75 27.04
CA LEU A 213 18.18 21.25 26.71
C LEU A 213 18.22 22.70 26.17
N ARG A 214 17.08 23.41 26.23
CA ARG A 214 16.94 24.82 25.76
C ARG A 214 16.80 25.84 26.89
N HIS A 215 17.28 25.50 28.12
CA HIS A 215 17.36 26.45 29.24
C HIS A 215 18.80 26.64 29.70
#